data_466fa5e8d738da5b49b68f74c34cca5e
#
_entry.id   466fa5e8d738da5b49b68f74c34cca5e
#
_cell.length_a   1.000
_cell.length_b   1.000
_cell.length_c   1.000
_cell.angle_alpha   90.00
_cell.angle_beta   90.00
_cell.angle_gamma   90.00
#
_symmetry.space_group_name_H-M   'P 1'
#
loop_
_entity.id
_entity.type
_entity.pdbx_description
1 polymer ?
#
loop_
_entity_poly.entity_id
_entity_poly.type
_entity_poly.pdbx_seq_one_letter_code
_entity_poly.pdbx_strand_id
1 'polypeptide(L)'
;MTHATERCDVAIVGGGLVGTPLACALAELGLSVALVEAALPPPLAPEAPLDIRVSAIAPASEAWLRALGVWQRMPETRLCAYRRMHVWDRGGAIDFDAATVPVGRLGTIVENRLIQQAALEALGEHPRIRCYVPLRAKALGWSGER
;
A
#
# COMPACT_ATOMS: atom_id res chain seq x y z
N MET A 1 -36.47 -3.23 -2.79
CA MET A 1 -35.34 -2.30 -2.49
C MET A 1 -34.51 -2.17 -3.75
N THR A 2 -34.67 -1.05 -4.44
CA THR A 2 -33.83 -0.73 -5.63
C THR A 2 -32.41 -0.49 -5.15
N HIS A 3 -31.51 -1.43 -5.42
CA HIS A 3 -30.10 -1.20 -5.22
C HIS A 3 -29.64 -0.12 -6.21
N ALA A 4 -29.26 1.03 -5.70
CA ALA A 4 -28.67 2.07 -6.53
C ALA A 4 -27.38 1.52 -7.16
N THR A 5 -27.33 1.50 -8.49
CA THR A 5 -26.12 1.11 -9.21
C THR A 5 -25.20 2.32 -9.28
N GLU A 6 -24.04 2.21 -8.66
CA GLU A 6 -23.02 3.25 -8.76
C GLU A 6 -22.05 2.92 -9.87
N ARG A 7 -21.55 3.96 -10.55
CA ARG A 7 -20.57 3.84 -11.63
C ARG A 7 -19.24 4.41 -11.16
N CYS A 8 -18.18 3.73 -11.53
CA CYS A 8 -16.79 4.18 -11.36
C CYS A 8 -15.95 3.67 -12.52
N ASP A 9 -14.80 4.29 -12.73
CA ASP A 9 -13.86 3.86 -13.77
C ASP A 9 -13.12 2.58 -13.34
N VAL A 10 -12.78 2.48 -12.06
CA VAL A 10 -12.08 1.32 -11.50
C VAL A 10 -12.68 0.91 -10.17
N ALA A 11 -12.93 -0.40 -10.01
CA ALA A 11 -13.28 -1.01 -8.74
C ALA A 11 -12.08 -1.84 -8.22
N ILE A 12 -11.67 -1.58 -6.97
CA ILE A 12 -10.59 -2.31 -6.28
C ILE A 12 -11.22 -3.11 -5.15
N VAL A 13 -10.94 -4.40 -5.10
CA VAL A 13 -11.34 -5.27 -4.00
C VAL A 13 -10.13 -5.57 -3.12
N GLY A 14 -10.17 -5.06 -1.90
CA GLY A 14 -9.10 -5.17 -0.91
C GLY A 14 -8.39 -3.84 -0.65
N GLY A 15 -8.54 -3.30 0.57
CA GLY A 15 -7.90 -2.07 1.07
C GLY A 15 -6.60 -2.33 1.84
N GLY A 16 -5.79 -3.28 1.36
CA GLY A 16 -4.48 -3.60 1.94
C GLY A 16 -3.34 -2.75 1.38
N LEU A 17 -2.11 -3.23 1.59
CA LEU A 17 -0.85 -2.56 1.19
C LEU A 17 -0.76 -2.22 -0.31
N VAL A 18 -1.48 -2.92 -1.15
CA VAL A 18 -1.46 -2.75 -2.61
C VAL A 18 -2.68 -1.95 -3.07
N GLY A 19 -3.88 -2.37 -2.63
CA GLY A 19 -5.13 -1.77 -3.13
C GLY A 19 -5.29 -0.31 -2.73
N THR A 20 -4.91 0.06 -1.52
CA THR A 20 -5.05 1.45 -1.04
C THR A 20 -4.12 2.42 -1.78
N PRO A 21 -2.81 2.18 -1.90
CA PRO A 21 -1.94 3.05 -2.70
C PRO A 21 -2.31 3.06 -4.19
N LEU A 22 -2.77 1.93 -4.73
CA LEU A 22 -3.26 1.87 -6.12
C LEU A 22 -4.47 2.78 -6.32
N ALA A 23 -5.41 2.79 -5.36
CA ALA A 23 -6.57 3.69 -5.42
C ALA A 23 -6.14 5.15 -5.46
N CYS A 24 -5.17 5.56 -4.62
CA CYS A 24 -4.61 6.90 -4.64
C CYS A 24 -3.98 7.23 -6.01
N ALA A 25 -3.15 6.33 -6.54
CA ALA A 25 -2.49 6.53 -7.83
C ALA A 25 -3.48 6.71 -8.99
N LEU A 26 -4.56 5.92 -9.02
CA LEU A 26 -5.59 6.03 -10.05
C LEU A 26 -6.40 7.32 -9.89
N ALA A 27 -6.67 7.75 -8.68
CA ALA A 27 -7.35 9.02 -8.41
C ALA A 27 -6.51 10.24 -8.85
N GLU A 28 -5.18 10.20 -8.67
CA GLU A 28 -4.26 11.22 -9.20
C GLU A 28 -4.29 11.31 -10.74
N LEU A 29 -4.56 10.19 -11.42
CA LEU A 29 -4.78 10.16 -12.88
C LEU A 29 -6.17 10.66 -13.29
N GLY A 30 -6.99 11.12 -12.34
CA GLY A 30 -8.33 11.66 -12.59
C GLY A 30 -9.44 10.61 -12.65
N LEU A 31 -9.15 9.34 -12.40
CA LEU A 31 -10.14 8.27 -12.41
C LEU A 31 -11.00 8.26 -11.14
N SER A 32 -12.26 7.90 -11.29
CA SER A 32 -13.15 7.60 -10.16
C SER A 32 -12.95 6.16 -9.68
N VAL A 33 -12.66 5.98 -8.40
CA VAL A 33 -12.30 4.69 -7.82
C VAL A 33 -13.29 4.27 -6.75
N ALA A 34 -13.75 3.01 -6.82
CA ALA A 34 -14.49 2.35 -5.75
C ALA A 34 -13.58 1.34 -5.05
N LEU A 35 -13.25 1.57 -3.78
CA LEU A 35 -12.48 0.64 -2.96
C LEU A 35 -13.42 -0.13 -2.04
N VAL A 36 -13.47 -1.44 -2.20
CA VAL A 36 -14.29 -2.35 -1.38
C VAL A 36 -13.41 -3.11 -0.41
N GLU A 37 -13.65 -2.96 0.89
CA GLU A 37 -12.86 -3.61 1.93
C GLU A 37 -13.78 -4.24 3.00
N ALA A 38 -13.45 -5.45 3.39
CA ALA A 38 -14.23 -6.21 4.36
C ALA A 38 -14.06 -5.70 5.80
N ALA A 39 -12.87 -5.27 6.16
CA ALA A 39 -12.56 -4.74 7.49
C ALA A 39 -11.28 -3.90 7.44
N LEU A 40 -11.33 -2.70 8.00
CA LEU A 40 -10.12 -1.92 8.23
C LEU A 40 -9.39 -2.40 9.48
N PRO A 41 -8.06 -2.40 9.49
CA PRO A 41 -7.31 -2.65 10.69
C PRO A 41 -7.59 -1.54 11.73
N PRO A 42 -7.52 -1.85 13.03
CA PRO A 42 -7.57 -0.82 14.05
C PRO A 42 -6.39 0.15 13.88
N PRO A 43 -6.56 1.44 14.20
CA PRO A 43 -5.47 2.41 14.19
C PRO A 43 -4.26 1.90 14.98
N LEU A 44 -3.07 2.18 14.47
CA LEU A 44 -1.82 1.86 15.16
C LEU A 44 -1.54 2.94 16.20
N ALA A 45 -1.54 2.58 17.49
CA ALA A 45 -1.18 3.52 18.52
C ALA A 45 0.31 3.92 18.39
N PRO A 46 0.67 5.19 18.67
CA PRO A 46 2.05 5.65 18.53
C PRO A 46 3.06 4.82 19.35
N GLU A 47 2.66 4.37 20.54
CA GLU A 47 3.47 3.56 21.46
C GLU A 47 3.31 2.05 21.25
N ALA A 48 2.57 1.62 20.20
CA ALA A 48 2.42 0.20 19.93
C ALA A 48 3.78 -0.45 19.67
N PRO A 49 4.02 -1.66 20.20
CA PRO A 49 5.24 -2.40 19.91
C PRO A 49 5.36 -2.63 18.40
N LEU A 50 6.60 -2.81 17.93
CA LEU A 50 6.86 -3.10 16.51
C LEU A 50 6.16 -4.39 16.10
N ASP A 51 5.52 -4.35 14.93
CA ASP A 51 4.89 -5.53 14.33
C ASP A 51 5.97 -6.42 13.69
N ILE A 52 5.79 -7.72 13.80
CA ILE A 52 6.65 -8.71 13.13
C ILE A 52 6.39 -8.78 11.61
N ARG A 53 5.25 -8.28 11.16
CA ARG A 53 4.92 -8.19 9.73
C ARG A 53 5.53 -6.94 9.13
N VAL A 54 6.67 -7.10 8.51
CA VAL A 54 7.41 -6.03 7.85
C VAL A 54 7.57 -6.32 6.37
N SER A 55 7.78 -5.26 5.60
CA SER A 55 8.15 -5.32 4.19
C SER A 55 9.45 -4.57 3.94
N ALA A 56 10.30 -5.12 3.08
CA ALA A 56 11.48 -4.44 2.57
C ALA A 56 11.07 -3.60 1.35
N ILE A 57 10.95 -2.31 1.54
CA ILE A 57 10.52 -1.38 0.49
C ILE A 57 11.75 -0.92 -0.30
N ALA A 58 11.78 -1.26 -1.59
CA ALA A 58 12.84 -0.83 -2.50
C ALA A 58 12.78 0.69 -2.74
N PRO A 59 13.90 1.36 -3.09
CA PRO A 59 13.94 2.80 -3.32
C PRO A 59 12.93 3.30 -4.36
N ALA A 60 12.65 2.53 -5.40
CA ALA A 60 11.64 2.88 -6.41
C ALA A 60 10.21 2.87 -5.83
N SER A 61 9.88 1.87 -5.00
CA SER A 61 8.59 1.81 -4.32
C SER A 61 8.45 2.91 -3.27
N GLU A 62 9.52 3.25 -2.56
CA GLU A 62 9.54 4.40 -1.65
C GLU A 62 9.28 5.71 -2.40
N ALA A 63 9.95 5.93 -3.54
CA ALA A 63 9.74 7.12 -4.36
C ALA A 63 8.28 7.24 -4.83
N TRP A 64 7.68 6.12 -5.22
CA TRP A 64 6.28 6.08 -5.60
C TRP A 64 5.34 6.39 -4.42
N LEU A 65 5.55 5.78 -3.26
CA LEU A 65 4.77 6.08 -2.04
C LEU A 65 4.94 7.54 -1.59
N ARG A 66 6.11 8.13 -1.81
CA ARG A 66 6.36 9.56 -1.57
C ARG A 66 5.54 10.44 -2.51
N ALA A 67 5.49 10.09 -3.79
CA ALA A 67 4.69 10.83 -4.78
C ALA A 67 3.18 10.82 -4.43
N LEU A 68 2.70 9.74 -3.81
CA LEU A 68 1.32 9.61 -3.33
C LEU A 68 1.07 10.26 -1.95
N GLY A 69 2.05 10.91 -1.34
CA GLY A 69 1.92 11.46 0.00
C GLY A 69 1.82 10.44 1.13
N VAL A 70 1.99 9.15 0.85
CA VAL A 70 1.89 8.05 1.83
C VAL A 70 3.13 7.99 2.72
N TRP A 71 4.32 8.10 2.13
CA TRP A 71 5.58 7.92 2.87
C TRP A 71 5.77 8.95 3.98
N GLN A 72 5.40 10.18 3.74
CA GLN A 72 5.57 11.30 4.67
C GLN A 72 4.68 11.20 5.92
N ARG A 73 3.66 10.33 5.89
CA ARG A 73 2.75 10.08 7.01
C ARG A 73 3.30 9.04 8.00
N MET A 74 4.40 8.38 7.63
CA MET A 74 5.04 7.39 8.50
C MET A 74 6.15 8.04 9.33
N PRO A 75 6.17 7.84 10.67
CA PRO A 75 7.20 8.40 11.53
C PRO A 75 8.58 7.78 11.23
N GLU A 76 9.59 8.61 11.06
CA GLU A 76 10.96 8.17 10.74
C GLU A 76 11.53 7.17 11.75
N THR A 77 11.11 7.27 13.02
CA THR A 77 11.52 6.36 14.09
C THR A 77 11.10 4.90 13.87
N ARG A 78 10.16 4.67 12.96
CA ARG A 78 9.68 3.32 12.59
C ARG A 78 10.15 2.89 11.19
N LEU A 79 11.07 3.63 10.58
CA LEU A 79 11.65 3.32 9.28
C LEU A 79 13.10 2.88 9.47
N CYS A 80 13.44 1.68 9.03
CA CYS A 80 14.78 1.13 9.17
C CYS A 80 15.43 0.89 7.80
N ALA A 81 16.32 1.81 7.39
CA ALA A 81 17.09 1.62 6.16
C ALA A 81 18.09 0.46 6.33
N TYR A 82 18.17 -0.44 5.34
CA TYR A 82 19.15 -1.51 5.33
C TYR A 82 20.13 -1.37 4.15
N ARG A 83 21.39 -1.75 4.39
CA ARG A 83 22.49 -1.56 3.46
C ARG A 83 23.12 -2.86 2.98
N ARG A 84 22.86 -3.95 3.67
CA ARG A 84 23.36 -5.28 3.31
C ARG A 84 22.25 -6.29 3.40
N MET A 85 22.28 -7.25 2.48
CA MET A 85 21.39 -8.39 2.48
C MET A 85 22.17 -9.62 2.07
N HIS A 86 22.13 -10.65 2.89
CA HIS A 86 22.71 -11.94 2.63
C HIS A 86 21.60 -12.96 2.47
N VAL A 87 21.57 -13.64 1.35
CA VAL A 87 20.59 -14.67 1.03
C VAL A 87 21.31 -15.95 0.75
N TRP A 88 20.93 -17.03 1.42
CA TRP A 88 21.56 -18.34 1.26
C TRP A 88 20.54 -19.47 1.32
N ASP A 89 20.90 -20.58 0.68
CA ASP A 89 20.24 -21.87 0.83
C ASP A 89 21.27 -23.00 0.73
N ARG A 90 20.79 -24.27 0.57
CA ARG A 90 21.68 -25.42 0.46
C ARG A 90 22.63 -25.41 -0.76
N GLY A 91 22.31 -24.62 -1.80
CA GLY A 91 23.02 -24.61 -3.08
C GLY A 91 23.96 -23.44 -3.26
N GLY A 92 23.91 -22.40 -2.39
CA GLY A 92 24.75 -21.23 -2.53
C GLY A 92 24.31 -20.04 -1.70
N ALA A 93 25.04 -18.95 -1.85
CA ALA A 93 24.75 -17.68 -1.20
C ALA A 93 24.99 -16.51 -2.15
N ILE A 94 24.26 -15.43 -1.93
CA ILE A 94 24.43 -14.16 -2.63
C ILE A 94 24.39 -13.00 -1.63
N ASP A 95 25.31 -12.07 -1.80
CA ASP A 95 25.40 -10.86 -1.00
C ASP A 95 25.07 -9.64 -1.84
N PHE A 96 24.26 -8.76 -1.25
CA PHE A 96 23.98 -7.44 -1.80
C PHE A 96 24.53 -6.38 -0.85
N ASP A 97 25.28 -5.41 -1.39
CA ASP A 97 25.82 -4.29 -0.64
C ASP A 97 25.42 -2.97 -1.30
N ALA A 98 24.89 -2.07 -0.51
CA ALA A 98 24.48 -0.74 -0.94
C ALA A 98 25.64 0.14 -1.42
N ALA A 99 26.90 -0.22 -1.11
CA ALA A 99 28.06 0.46 -1.65
C ALA A 99 28.14 0.38 -3.19
N THR A 100 27.45 -0.60 -3.80
CA THR A 100 27.41 -0.79 -5.26
C THR A 100 26.29 -0.05 -5.95
N VAL A 101 25.39 0.63 -5.20
CA VAL A 101 24.25 1.37 -5.75
C VAL A 101 24.29 2.86 -5.38
N PRO A 102 23.89 3.78 -6.29
CA PRO A 102 24.01 5.22 -6.08
C PRO A 102 23.25 5.76 -4.85
N VAL A 103 22.15 5.12 -4.49
CA VAL A 103 21.28 5.58 -3.37
C VAL A 103 21.82 5.26 -1.97
N GLY A 104 22.93 4.50 -1.85
CA GLY A 104 23.60 4.19 -0.59
C GLY A 104 22.76 3.35 0.40
N ARG A 105 21.66 2.76 -0.04
CA ARG A 105 20.83 1.78 0.68
C ARG A 105 20.16 0.83 -0.29
N LEU A 106 19.89 -0.40 0.15
CA LEU A 106 19.15 -1.39 -0.64
C LEU A 106 17.63 -1.17 -0.54
N GLY A 107 17.17 -0.64 0.59
CA GLY A 107 15.77 -0.34 0.85
C GLY A 107 15.54 0.06 2.29
N THR A 108 14.26 0.09 2.67
CA THR A 108 13.80 0.44 4.02
C THR A 108 12.83 -0.63 4.51
N ILE A 109 13.10 -1.18 5.69
CA ILE A 109 12.16 -2.09 6.37
C ILE A 109 11.07 -1.25 7.03
N VAL A 110 9.82 -1.57 6.74
CA VAL A 110 8.65 -0.87 7.24
C VAL A 110 7.58 -1.87 7.66
N GLU A 111 6.89 -1.60 8.76
CA GLU A 111 5.76 -2.40 9.21
C GLU A 111 4.60 -2.30 8.24
N ASN A 112 4.00 -3.45 7.90
CA ASN A 112 2.90 -3.49 6.94
C ASN A 112 1.69 -2.67 7.41
N ARG A 113 1.37 -2.70 8.69
CA ARG A 113 0.29 -1.90 9.28
C ARG A 113 0.52 -0.40 9.16
N LEU A 114 1.77 0.02 9.32
CA LEU A 114 2.14 1.43 9.20
C LEU A 114 1.94 1.95 7.77
N ILE A 115 2.38 1.17 6.76
CA ILE A 115 2.15 1.51 5.35
C ILE A 115 0.65 1.58 5.06
N GLN A 116 -0.12 0.59 5.54
CA GLN A 116 -1.56 0.54 5.30
C GLN A 116 -2.28 1.73 5.94
N GLN A 117 -1.95 2.07 7.18
CA GLN A 117 -2.54 3.22 7.86
C GLN A 117 -2.22 4.52 7.12
N ALA A 118 -0.96 4.76 6.78
CA ALA A 118 -0.54 5.94 6.05
C ALA A 118 -1.23 6.06 4.68
N ALA A 119 -1.43 4.93 4.00
CA ALA A 119 -2.14 4.89 2.73
C ALA A 119 -3.64 5.17 2.89
N LEU A 120 -4.28 4.67 3.95
CA LEU A 120 -5.68 4.96 4.24
C LEU A 120 -5.91 6.43 4.59
N GLU A 121 -4.98 7.06 5.30
CA GLU A 121 -5.00 8.49 5.60
C GLU A 121 -4.89 9.32 4.31
N ALA A 122 -3.93 8.97 3.43
CA ALA A 122 -3.79 9.63 2.13
C ALA A 122 -5.04 9.48 1.27
N LEU A 123 -5.62 8.28 1.23
CA LEU A 123 -6.83 7.97 0.49
C LEU A 123 -8.03 8.83 0.93
N GLY A 124 -8.15 9.11 2.23
CA GLY A 124 -9.24 9.93 2.79
C GLY A 124 -9.27 11.37 2.26
N GLU A 125 -8.18 11.85 1.68
CA GLU A 125 -8.07 13.20 1.10
C GLU A 125 -8.48 13.26 -0.39
N HIS A 126 -8.68 12.10 -1.04
CA HIS A 126 -9.03 12.04 -2.46
C HIS A 126 -10.54 12.02 -2.71
N PRO A 127 -11.12 13.11 -3.27
CA PRO A 127 -12.58 13.18 -3.51
C PRO A 127 -13.07 12.21 -4.60
N ARG A 128 -12.16 11.64 -5.38
CA ARG A 128 -12.47 10.66 -6.44
C ARG A 128 -12.52 9.22 -5.96
N ILE A 129 -12.20 8.97 -4.68
CA ILE A 129 -12.21 7.63 -4.11
C ILE A 129 -13.44 7.48 -3.20
N ARG A 130 -14.22 6.44 -3.44
CA ARG A 130 -15.30 6.02 -2.57
C ARG A 130 -14.92 4.71 -1.89
N CYS A 131 -14.92 4.73 -0.56
CA CYS A 131 -14.65 3.54 0.25
C CYS A 131 -15.94 2.88 0.69
N TYR A 132 -16.04 1.61 0.43
CA TYR A 132 -17.15 0.76 0.85
C TYR A 132 -16.63 -0.22 1.90
N VAL A 133 -16.79 0.16 3.16
CA VAL A 133 -16.35 -0.60 4.34
C VAL A 133 -17.46 -0.58 5.38
N PRO A 134 -17.78 -1.66 6.03
CA PRO A 134 -17.31 -3.04 5.84
C PRO A 134 -18.15 -3.77 4.77
N LEU A 135 -17.63 -3.96 3.59
CA LEU A 135 -18.31 -4.68 2.52
C LEU A 135 -17.42 -5.75 1.91
N ARG A 136 -18.05 -6.85 1.48
CA ARG A 136 -17.38 -7.94 0.75
C ARG A 136 -17.96 -8.03 -0.66
N ALA A 137 -17.10 -8.10 -1.66
CA ALA A 137 -17.50 -8.45 -3.02
C ALA A 137 -18.09 -9.86 -3.03
N LYS A 138 -19.31 -10.03 -3.58
CA LYS A 138 -19.98 -11.32 -3.65
C LYS A 138 -19.77 -12.01 -4.98
N ALA A 139 -19.80 -11.25 -6.06
CA ALA A 139 -19.66 -11.77 -7.41
C ALA A 139 -19.08 -10.71 -8.34
N LEU A 140 -18.42 -11.15 -9.38
CA LEU A 140 -18.00 -10.35 -10.50
C LEU A 140 -18.77 -10.82 -11.74
N GLY A 141 -19.33 -9.91 -12.49
CA GLY A 141 -20.04 -10.20 -13.73
C GLY A 141 -19.63 -9.23 -14.83
N TRP A 142 -19.77 -9.66 -16.07
CA TRP A 142 -19.52 -8.85 -17.24
C TRP A 142 -20.83 -8.55 -17.93
N SER A 143 -21.09 -7.29 -18.24
CA SER A 143 -22.22 -6.86 -19.03
C SER A 143 -21.70 -6.05 -20.22
N GLY A 144 -21.88 -6.54 -21.42
CA GLY A 144 -21.48 -5.85 -22.66
C GLY A 144 -20.67 -6.73 -23.61
N GLU A 145 -20.80 -6.43 -24.88
CA GLU A 145 -19.98 -7.00 -25.93
C GLU A 145 -18.52 -6.52 -25.78
N ARG A 146 -17.60 -7.41 -26.13
CA ARG A 146 -16.17 -7.10 -26.20
C ARG A 146 -15.87 -6.18 -27.37
#